data_16c97138e9a5e3d15ca0848c547bc41a
#
_entry.id   16c97138e9a5e3d15ca0848c547bc41a
#
_cell.length_a   1.000
_cell.length_b   1.000
_cell.length_c   1.000
_cell.angle_alpha   90.00
_cell.angle_beta   90.00
_cell.angle_gamma   90.00
#
_symmetry.space_group_name_H-M   'P 1'
#
loop_
_entity.id
_entity.type
_entity.pdbx_description
1 polymer ?
#
loop_
_entity_poly.entity_id
_entity_poly.type
_entity_poly.pdbx_seq_one_letter_code
_entity_poly.pdbx_strand_id
1 'polypeptide(L)'
;VPRLMTAELDLDLGASVDLIFQITVAREAAGLTEHLAFTQGDRQYTAAELVDGAGSRLHRFTAEAGPLHVRYSATVTGRASPRGDDALENITYLRPSRYCQSDELFAQARRQFRGLAGVALVQAVSAFVSAAVTYTPGLSLGTDSAVTTLQTGQGVCRDYAHAVIALLRAMDVPARYAACYAPGLEPMDFHAVAEAFVDGAWYVVDATRLADRRSLVRIATGRDAADCAFLSYHGGNVVLERMTVTAEASTDAAEPDDHVALVSIA
;
A
#
# COMPACT_ATOMS: atom_id res chain seq x y z
N VAL A 1 -18.09 11.37 -3.87
CA VAL A 1 -18.67 10.45 -2.85
C VAL A 1 -17.76 10.43 -1.64
N PRO A 2 -18.26 10.70 -0.41
CA PRO A 2 -17.48 10.58 0.80
C PRO A 2 -16.98 9.13 1.02
N ARG A 3 -15.75 9.01 1.52
CA ARG A 3 -15.13 7.75 1.94
C ARG A 3 -14.79 7.89 3.42
N LEU A 4 -15.21 6.92 4.23
CA LEU A 4 -14.97 6.88 5.67
C LEU A 4 -13.98 5.76 5.96
N MET A 5 -12.95 6.05 6.75
CA MET A 5 -11.94 5.09 7.14
C MET A 5 -11.72 5.11 8.63
N THR A 6 -11.50 3.94 9.23
CA THR A 6 -11.00 3.81 10.60
C THR A 6 -9.87 2.79 10.68
N ALA A 7 -8.97 2.97 11.63
CA ALA A 7 -8.01 1.95 12.04
C ALA A 7 -7.87 1.99 13.56
N GLU A 8 -8.01 0.83 14.18
CA GLU A 8 -7.79 0.62 15.61
C GLU A 8 -6.73 -0.46 15.79
N LEU A 9 -5.69 -0.17 16.57
CA LEU A 9 -4.62 -1.10 16.87
C LEU A 9 -4.44 -1.16 18.38
N ASP A 10 -4.42 -2.37 18.92
CA ASP A 10 -4.07 -2.64 20.33
C ASP A 10 -2.70 -3.32 20.34
N LEU A 11 -1.76 -2.75 21.05
CA LEU A 11 -0.38 -3.20 21.12
C LEU A 11 -0.01 -3.45 22.60
N ASP A 12 0.84 -4.45 22.85
CA ASP A 12 1.53 -4.60 24.13
C ASP A 12 3.03 -4.35 23.95
N LEU A 13 3.56 -3.42 24.73
CA LEU A 13 4.94 -2.97 24.67
C LEU A 13 5.73 -3.59 25.82
N GLY A 14 6.71 -4.44 25.52
CA GLY A 14 7.53 -5.12 26.52
C GLY A 14 8.55 -4.20 27.22
N ALA A 15 8.83 -3.03 26.66
CA ALA A 15 9.76 -2.03 27.17
C ALA A 15 9.41 -0.64 26.64
N SER A 16 10.22 0.38 26.94
CA SER A 16 10.15 1.68 26.25
C SER A 16 10.57 1.50 24.80
N VAL A 17 9.72 1.93 23.84
CA VAL A 17 9.86 1.67 22.41
C VAL A 17 9.67 2.96 21.62
N ASP A 18 10.52 3.19 20.63
CA ASP A 18 10.35 4.21 19.60
C ASP A 18 9.44 3.65 18.50
N LEU A 19 8.26 4.24 18.35
CA LEU A 19 7.19 3.80 17.46
C LEU A 19 7.03 4.76 16.29
N ILE A 20 6.79 4.21 15.11
CA ILE A 20 6.52 4.95 13.89
C ILE A 20 5.29 4.34 13.22
N PHE A 21 4.20 5.09 13.19
CA PHE A 21 2.96 4.68 12.53
C PHE A 21 2.79 5.38 11.17
N GLN A 22 2.36 4.62 10.18
CA GLN A 22 2.04 5.10 8.84
C GLN A 22 0.67 4.55 8.42
N ILE A 23 -0.38 5.06 9.08
CA ILE A 23 -1.76 4.61 8.92
C ILE A 23 -2.71 5.73 8.51
N THR A 24 -2.26 6.98 8.53
CA THR A 24 -3.09 8.14 8.17
C THR A 24 -3.18 8.29 6.66
N VAL A 25 -4.28 8.86 6.20
CA VAL A 25 -4.46 9.22 4.79
C VAL A 25 -3.35 10.17 4.35
N ALA A 26 -2.82 9.98 3.15
CA ALA A 26 -1.78 10.82 2.57
C ALA A 26 -2.21 12.30 2.51
N ARG A 27 -1.22 13.20 2.60
CA ARG A 27 -1.47 14.66 2.76
C ARG A 27 -2.24 15.29 1.61
N GLU A 28 -2.12 14.74 0.41
CA GLU A 28 -2.78 15.30 -0.79
C GLU A 28 -4.27 15.00 -0.90
N ALA A 29 -4.83 14.18 -0.02
CA ALA A 29 -6.26 13.84 -0.07
C ALA A 29 -7.13 15.08 0.07
N ALA A 30 -8.04 15.28 -0.89
CA ALA A 30 -8.87 16.46 -0.91
C ALA A 30 -10.08 16.32 0.02
N GLY A 31 -10.37 17.38 0.79
CA GLY A 31 -11.49 17.39 1.74
C GLY A 31 -11.31 16.40 2.89
N LEU A 32 -10.07 16.24 3.37
CA LEU A 32 -9.73 15.39 4.50
C LEU A 32 -10.18 16.04 5.82
N THR A 33 -10.93 15.28 6.62
CA THR A 33 -11.17 15.54 8.05
C THR A 33 -10.78 14.29 8.80
N GLU A 34 -9.94 14.40 9.84
CA GLU A 34 -9.38 13.25 10.52
C GLU A 34 -9.14 13.46 12.00
N HIS A 35 -9.03 12.36 12.73
CA HIS A 35 -8.60 12.31 14.11
C HIS A 35 -7.67 11.12 14.34
N LEU A 36 -6.51 11.37 14.97
CA LEU A 36 -5.53 10.36 15.35
C LEU A 36 -5.22 10.50 16.84
N ALA A 37 -5.31 9.40 17.58
CA ALA A 37 -5.02 9.35 19.00
C ALA A 37 -4.16 8.14 19.36
N PHE A 38 -3.21 8.36 20.27
CA PHE A 38 -2.35 7.35 20.88
C PHE A 38 -2.53 7.42 22.39
N THR A 39 -3.05 6.34 23.01
CA THR A 39 -3.40 6.33 24.43
C THR A 39 -2.84 5.11 25.17
N GLN A 40 -2.36 5.31 26.39
CA GLN A 40 -1.87 4.27 27.28
C GLN A 40 -2.43 4.54 28.70
N GLY A 41 -3.49 3.83 29.09
CA GLY A 41 -4.28 4.20 30.26
C GLY A 41 -4.80 5.64 30.14
N ASP A 42 -4.53 6.46 31.14
CA ASP A 42 -4.94 7.89 31.16
C ASP A 42 -3.94 8.79 30.40
N ARG A 43 -2.82 8.25 29.93
CA ARG A 43 -1.80 9.01 29.19
C ARG A 43 -2.12 9.09 27.72
N GLN A 44 -2.07 10.29 27.17
CA GLN A 44 -2.13 10.54 25.73
C GLN A 44 -0.75 10.95 25.23
N TYR A 45 -0.33 10.38 24.10
CA TYR A 45 0.92 10.73 23.42
C TYR A 45 0.66 11.68 22.27
N THR A 46 1.57 12.64 22.12
CA THR A 46 1.64 13.49 20.92
C THR A 46 2.78 13.00 20.05
N ALA A 47 2.47 12.55 18.84
CA ALA A 47 3.46 12.12 17.87
C ALA A 47 4.03 13.30 17.08
N ALA A 48 5.30 13.23 16.73
CA ALA A 48 5.86 14.09 15.70
C ALA A 48 5.42 13.59 14.30
N GLU A 49 4.75 14.43 13.54
CA GLU A 49 4.41 14.12 12.14
C GLU A 49 5.61 14.45 11.26
N LEU A 50 6.03 13.49 10.45
CA LEU A 50 7.02 13.62 9.39
C LEU A 50 6.32 13.34 8.06
N VAL A 51 6.64 14.12 7.03
CA VAL A 51 6.04 13.94 5.69
C VAL A 51 7.17 13.73 4.71
N ASP A 52 7.09 12.64 3.95
CA ASP A 52 8.07 12.36 2.90
C ASP A 52 7.77 13.10 1.58
N GLY A 53 8.67 12.97 0.61
CA GLY A 53 8.50 13.58 -0.72
C GLY A 53 7.31 13.03 -1.50
N ALA A 54 6.79 11.85 -1.14
CA ALA A 54 5.62 11.23 -1.73
C ALA A 54 4.31 11.64 -1.03
N GLY A 55 4.35 12.49 0.01
CA GLY A 55 3.19 12.92 0.79
C GLY A 55 2.73 11.89 1.81
N SER A 56 3.48 10.80 2.00
CA SER A 56 3.22 9.83 3.06
C SER A 56 3.52 10.44 4.41
N ARG A 57 2.71 10.13 5.42
CA ARG A 57 2.76 10.74 6.75
C ARG A 57 3.15 9.69 7.78
N LEU A 58 4.27 9.94 8.48
CA LEU A 58 4.78 9.09 9.54
C LEU A 58 4.60 9.80 10.88
N HIS A 59 4.04 9.09 11.86
CA HIS A 59 3.79 9.61 13.20
C HIS A 59 4.71 8.89 14.18
N ARG A 60 5.72 9.62 14.70
CA ARG A 60 6.78 9.07 15.55
C ARG A 60 6.70 9.57 16.98
N PHE A 61 6.79 8.66 17.94
CA PHE A 61 6.91 8.97 19.38
C PHE A 61 7.50 7.77 20.13
N THR A 62 7.97 8.01 21.36
CA THR A 62 8.39 6.95 22.27
C THR A 62 7.28 6.70 23.30
N ALA A 63 6.91 5.43 23.50
CA ALA A 63 5.97 5.00 24.53
C ALA A 63 6.66 4.08 25.54
N GLU A 64 6.14 4.07 26.78
CA GLU A 64 6.61 3.20 27.86
C GLU A 64 6.06 1.78 27.71
N ALA A 65 6.57 0.84 28.52
CA ALA A 65 6.05 -0.53 28.60
C ALA A 65 4.57 -0.56 28.97
N GLY A 66 3.82 -1.50 28.41
CA GLY A 66 2.40 -1.75 28.68
C GLY A 66 1.48 -1.59 27.47
N PRO A 67 0.15 -1.73 27.67
CA PRO A 67 -0.82 -1.70 26.59
C PRO A 67 -0.96 -0.30 25.98
N LEU A 68 -0.85 -0.20 24.66
CA LEU A 68 -1.01 1.02 23.87
C LEU A 68 -2.19 0.85 22.90
N HIS A 69 -3.09 1.82 22.88
CA HIS A 69 -4.21 1.88 21.94
C HIS A 69 -3.98 2.99 20.93
N VAL A 70 -4.14 2.66 19.66
CA VAL A 70 -4.07 3.61 18.54
C VAL A 70 -5.43 3.66 17.88
N ARG A 71 -5.95 4.86 17.67
CA ARG A 71 -7.22 5.09 16.97
C ARG A 71 -7.05 6.15 15.92
N TYR A 72 -7.46 5.81 14.73
CA TYR A 72 -7.53 6.72 13.59
C TYR A 72 -8.91 6.68 12.97
N SER A 73 -9.43 7.85 12.63
CA SER A 73 -10.66 7.99 11.83
C SER A 73 -10.49 9.12 10.84
N ALA A 74 -11.00 8.93 9.63
CA ALA A 74 -10.93 9.93 8.58
C ALA A 74 -12.15 9.90 7.67
N THR A 75 -12.47 11.08 7.13
CA THR A 75 -13.42 11.26 6.03
C THR A 75 -12.72 11.99 4.90
N VAL A 76 -12.79 11.47 3.69
CA VAL A 76 -12.28 12.09 2.46
C VAL A 76 -13.46 12.34 1.52
N THR A 77 -13.68 13.59 1.13
CA THR A 77 -14.84 13.98 0.30
C THR A 77 -14.49 14.28 -1.15
N GLY A 78 -13.21 14.53 -1.45
CA GLY A 78 -12.70 14.83 -2.78
C GLY A 78 -11.77 13.78 -3.34
N ARG A 79 -11.19 14.09 -4.49
CA ARG A 79 -10.07 13.36 -5.09
C ARG A 79 -8.85 14.26 -5.14
N ALA A 80 -7.69 13.71 -4.83
CA ALA A 80 -6.42 14.43 -5.01
C ALA A 80 -6.16 14.66 -6.51
N SER A 81 -5.43 15.72 -6.83
CA SER A 81 -4.92 15.89 -8.19
C SER A 81 -3.86 14.84 -8.48
N PRO A 82 -3.87 14.21 -9.66
CA PRO A 82 -2.79 13.30 -10.04
C PRO A 82 -1.44 14.02 -9.96
N ARG A 83 -0.43 13.32 -9.45
CA ARG A 83 0.95 13.84 -9.46
C ARG A 83 1.44 13.89 -10.90
N GLY A 84 2.10 14.98 -11.24
CA GLY A 84 2.77 15.14 -12.52
C GLY A 84 3.98 14.21 -12.71
N ASP A 85 4.56 14.26 -13.89
CA ASP A 85 5.81 13.57 -14.21
C ASP A 85 6.97 14.17 -13.40
N ASP A 86 7.66 13.32 -12.62
CA ASP A 86 8.89 13.64 -11.91
C ASP A 86 9.99 12.66 -12.33
N ALA A 87 10.98 13.16 -13.06
CA ALA A 87 12.08 12.33 -13.57
C ALA A 87 12.88 11.63 -12.47
N LEU A 88 13.05 12.24 -11.29
CA LEU A 88 13.74 11.61 -10.17
C LEU A 88 12.91 10.49 -9.55
N GLU A 89 11.62 10.71 -9.42
CA GLU A 89 10.68 9.70 -8.95
C GLU A 89 10.66 8.50 -9.91
N ASN A 90 10.57 8.73 -11.22
CA ASN A 90 10.60 7.69 -12.25
C ASN A 90 11.90 6.87 -12.20
N ILE A 91 13.07 7.52 -12.06
CA ILE A 91 14.35 6.81 -11.92
C ILE A 91 14.37 5.97 -10.63
N THR A 92 13.84 6.49 -9.53
CA THR A 92 13.77 5.79 -8.25
C THR A 92 12.94 4.51 -8.36
N TYR A 93 11.79 4.60 -9.03
CA TYR A 93 10.85 3.50 -9.18
C TYR A 93 11.13 2.54 -10.35
N LEU A 94 12.25 2.74 -11.07
CA LEU A 94 12.83 1.74 -11.97
C LEU A 94 13.81 0.78 -11.28
N ARG A 95 14.34 1.17 -10.12
CA ARG A 95 15.39 0.40 -9.43
C ARG A 95 14.82 -0.79 -8.68
N PRO A 96 15.56 -1.90 -8.57
CA PRO A 96 15.19 -3.00 -7.67
C PRO A 96 15.17 -2.51 -6.22
N SER A 97 14.37 -3.16 -5.38
CA SER A 97 14.26 -2.87 -3.96
C SER A 97 14.16 -4.15 -3.14
N ARG A 98 14.10 -4.05 -1.79
CA ARG A 98 14.19 -5.22 -0.89
C ARG A 98 13.23 -6.35 -1.25
N TYR A 99 11.98 -6.01 -1.59
CA TYR A 99 10.94 -6.98 -1.90
C TYR A 99 10.61 -7.06 -3.39
N CYS A 100 11.12 -6.14 -4.20
CA CYS A 100 10.87 -6.07 -5.64
C CYS A 100 12.19 -6.24 -6.41
N GLN A 101 12.69 -7.49 -6.50
CA GLN A 101 13.94 -7.85 -7.15
C GLN A 101 13.74 -7.90 -8.68
N SER A 102 13.60 -6.76 -9.32
CA SER A 102 13.39 -6.67 -10.78
C SER A 102 14.60 -7.17 -11.58
N ASP A 103 15.79 -7.07 -11.04
CA ASP A 103 17.03 -7.59 -11.60
C ASP A 103 17.04 -9.13 -11.64
N GLU A 104 16.56 -9.82 -10.62
CA GLU A 104 16.43 -11.28 -10.62
C GLU A 104 15.34 -11.77 -11.59
N LEU A 105 14.28 -11.01 -11.77
CA LEU A 105 13.14 -11.35 -12.65
C LEU A 105 13.32 -10.89 -14.10
N PHE A 106 14.40 -10.18 -14.43
CA PHE A 106 14.62 -9.57 -15.74
C PHE A 106 14.46 -10.56 -16.90
N ALA A 107 15.16 -11.70 -16.85
CA ALA A 107 15.12 -12.68 -17.94
C ALA A 107 13.73 -13.33 -18.08
N GLN A 108 13.03 -13.55 -16.98
CA GLN A 108 11.67 -14.11 -16.97
C GLN A 108 10.69 -13.11 -17.58
N ALA A 109 10.67 -11.87 -17.10
CA ALA A 109 9.77 -10.81 -17.58
C ALA A 109 9.95 -10.55 -19.08
N ARG A 110 11.20 -10.42 -19.55
CA ARG A 110 11.53 -10.19 -20.98
C ARG A 110 11.09 -11.34 -21.89
N ARG A 111 11.08 -12.58 -21.41
CA ARG A 111 10.52 -13.71 -22.17
C ARG A 111 9.00 -13.70 -22.16
N GLN A 112 8.40 -13.51 -20.98
CA GLN A 112 6.96 -13.60 -20.77
C GLN A 112 6.19 -12.50 -21.49
N PHE A 113 6.73 -11.30 -21.49
CA PHE A 113 6.04 -10.10 -22.01
C PHE A 113 6.70 -9.53 -23.29
N ARG A 114 7.36 -10.40 -24.07
CA ARG A 114 8.06 -9.99 -25.29
C ARG A 114 7.14 -9.22 -26.25
N GLY A 115 7.58 -8.04 -26.68
CA GLY A 115 6.87 -7.21 -27.66
C GLY A 115 5.73 -6.39 -27.11
N LEU A 116 5.45 -6.48 -25.80
CA LEU A 116 4.46 -5.62 -25.13
C LEU A 116 5.12 -4.36 -24.56
N ALA A 117 4.39 -3.26 -24.59
CA ALA A 117 4.78 -1.98 -24.02
C ALA A 117 3.55 -1.18 -23.56
N GLY A 118 3.78 -0.10 -22.78
CA GLY A 118 2.71 0.81 -22.34
C GLY A 118 1.59 0.09 -21.61
N VAL A 119 0.36 0.53 -21.85
CA VAL A 119 -0.85 0.00 -21.19
C VAL A 119 -1.03 -1.50 -21.40
N ALA A 120 -0.76 -2.00 -22.61
CA ALA A 120 -0.89 -3.42 -22.91
C ALA A 120 0.06 -4.29 -22.07
N LEU A 121 1.27 -3.81 -21.78
CA LEU A 121 2.20 -4.46 -20.88
C LEU A 121 1.68 -4.48 -19.44
N VAL A 122 1.19 -3.35 -18.94
CA VAL A 122 0.65 -3.24 -17.57
C VAL A 122 -0.52 -4.22 -17.38
N GLN A 123 -1.45 -4.27 -18.33
CA GLN A 123 -2.59 -5.19 -18.28
C GLN A 123 -2.14 -6.66 -18.34
N ALA A 124 -1.16 -6.99 -19.18
CA ALA A 124 -0.62 -8.34 -19.28
C ALA A 124 0.08 -8.78 -17.98
N VAL A 125 0.86 -7.90 -17.34
CA VAL A 125 1.51 -8.18 -16.07
C VAL A 125 0.47 -8.38 -14.97
N SER A 126 -0.55 -7.51 -14.87
CA SER A 126 -1.65 -7.66 -13.92
C SER A 126 -2.37 -9.00 -14.07
N ALA A 127 -2.74 -9.35 -15.30
CA ALA A 127 -3.42 -10.61 -15.60
C ALA A 127 -2.54 -11.83 -15.27
N PHE A 128 -1.24 -11.76 -15.59
CA PHE A 128 -0.30 -12.83 -15.28
C PHE A 128 -0.18 -13.06 -13.78
N VAL A 129 0.04 -12.02 -12.98
CA VAL A 129 0.17 -12.14 -11.52
C VAL A 129 -1.15 -12.64 -10.90
N SER A 130 -2.29 -12.10 -11.35
CA SER A 130 -3.61 -12.55 -10.90
C SER A 130 -3.86 -14.04 -11.16
N ALA A 131 -3.34 -14.59 -12.26
CA ALA A 131 -3.47 -16.00 -12.60
C ALA A 131 -2.41 -16.89 -11.92
N ALA A 132 -1.21 -16.36 -11.67
CA ALA A 132 -0.07 -17.12 -11.14
C ALA A 132 -0.07 -17.22 -9.60
N VAL A 133 -0.74 -16.33 -8.90
CA VAL A 133 -0.73 -16.25 -7.43
C VAL A 133 -2.14 -16.50 -6.88
N THR A 134 -2.24 -17.38 -5.89
CA THR A 134 -3.47 -17.64 -5.14
C THR A 134 -3.45 -16.80 -3.86
N TYR A 135 -4.54 -16.05 -3.61
CA TYR A 135 -4.67 -15.25 -2.40
C TYR A 135 -4.84 -16.15 -1.18
N THR A 136 -3.88 -16.14 -0.27
CA THR A 136 -3.81 -17.09 0.85
C THR A 136 -3.43 -16.38 2.14
N PRO A 137 -4.42 -15.86 2.91
CA PRO A 137 -4.16 -15.24 4.20
C PRO A 137 -3.48 -16.22 5.18
N GLY A 138 -2.53 -15.69 5.97
CA GLY A 138 -1.85 -16.45 7.02
C GLY A 138 -0.65 -17.29 6.57
N LEU A 139 -0.40 -17.44 5.27
CA LEU A 139 0.78 -18.16 4.75
C LEU A 139 1.91 -17.23 4.31
N SER A 140 1.65 -15.95 4.11
CA SER A 140 2.67 -14.98 3.73
C SER A 140 3.47 -14.51 4.95
N LEU A 141 4.78 -14.50 4.81
CA LEU A 141 5.72 -14.00 5.82
C LEU A 141 6.12 -12.56 5.51
N GLY A 142 6.45 -11.77 6.55
CA GLY A 142 6.95 -10.39 6.38
C GLY A 142 8.24 -10.28 5.57
N THR A 143 8.92 -11.40 5.32
CA THR A 143 10.15 -11.49 4.53
C THR A 143 9.97 -11.91 3.09
N ASP A 144 8.74 -12.31 2.69
CA ASP A 144 8.46 -12.78 1.35
C ASP A 144 8.60 -11.66 0.32
N SER A 145 9.19 -12.00 -0.81
CA SER A 145 9.53 -11.08 -1.88
C SER A 145 8.82 -11.46 -3.18
N ALA A 146 8.90 -10.62 -4.20
CA ALA A 146 8.35 -10.89 -5.51
C ALA A 146 8.82 -12.24 -6.09
N VAL A 147 10.10 -12.57 -5.91
CA VAL A 147 10.67 -13.86 -6.34
C VAL A 147 10.03 -15.02 -5.59
N THR A 148 9.96 -14.92 -4.25
CA THR A 148 9.32 -15.94 -3.40
C THR A 148 7.86 -16.13 -3.79
N THR A 149 7.10 -15.04 -3.96
CA THR A 149 5.68 -15.07 -4.33
C THR A 149 5.45 -15.78 -5.67
N LEU A 150 6.24 -15.45 -6.69
CA LEU A 150 6.12 -16.08 -8.02
C LEU A 150 6.58 -17.55 -8.02
N GLN A 151 7.48 -17.94 -7.14
CA GLN A 151 7.92 -19.33 -6.99
C GLN A 151 6.91 -20.19 -6.23
N THR A 152 6.32 -19.66 -5.16
CA THR A 152 5.34 -20.39 -4.35
C THR A 152 3.93 -20.37 -4.92
N GLY A 153 3.61 -19.36 -5.73
CA GLY A 153 2.27 -19.15 -6.28
C GLY A 153 1.23 -18.78 -5.22
N GLN A 154 1.64 -18.24 -4.08
CA GLN A 154 0.78 -17.86 -2.95
C GLN A 154 1.19 -16.53 -2.35
N GLY A 155 0.23 -15.79 -1.79
CA GLY A 155 0.50 -14.54 -1.12
C GLY A 155 -0.75 -13.75 -0.77
N VAL A 156 -0.53 -12.57 -0.19
CA VAL A 156 -1.58 -11.57 0.12
C VAL A 156 -1.39 -10.32 -0.74
N CYS A 157 -2.22 -9.30 -0.58
CA CYS A 157 -2.18 -8.07 -1.39
C CYS A 157 -0.77 -7.46 -1.54
N ARG A 158 0.01 -7.43 -0.45
CA ARG A 158 1.42 -7.00 -0.44
C ARG A 158 2.28 -7.78 -1.44
N ASP A 159 2.13 -9.09 -1.48
CA ASP A 159 2.94 -9.99 -2.30
C ASP A 159 2.57 -9.86 -3.78
N TYR A 160 1.27 -9.72 -4.07
CA TYR A 160 0.78 -9.39 -5.42
C TYR A 160 1.35 -8.07 -5.92
N ALA A 161 1.32 -7.02 -5.09
CA ALA A 161 1.87 -5.72 -5.43
C ALA A 161 3.38 -5.82 -5.72
N HIS A 162 4.15 -6.54 -4.89
CA HIS A 162 5.60 -6.76 -5.12
C HIS A 162 5.86 -7.49 -6.44
N ALA A 163 5.10 -8.54 -6.75
CA ALA A 163 5.25 -9.29 -8.01
C ALA A 163 4.97 -8.40 -9.23
N VAL A 164 3.89 -7.62 -9.22
CA VAL A 164 3.56 -6.66 -10.28
C VAL A 164 4.68 -5.63 -10.46
N ILE A 165 5.12 -4.99 -9.36
CA ILE A 165 6.15 -3.96 -9.38
C ILE A 165 7.46 -4.51 -9.95
N ALA A 166 7.92 -5.66 -9.47
CA ALA A 166 9.17 -6.26 -9.91
C ALA A 166 9.14 -6.61 -11.40
N LEU A 167 8.03 -7.17 -11.89
CA LEU A 167 7.88 -7.50 -13.31
C LEU A 167 7.80 -6.26 -14.21
N LEU A 168 7.09 -5.20 -13.78
CA LEU A 168 7.02 -3.94 -14.53
C LEU A 168 8.38 -3.25 -14.60
N ARG A 169 9.11 -3.16 -13.48
CA ARG A 169 10.47 -2.59 -13.45
C ARG A 169 11.45 -3.40 -14.33
N ALA A 170 11.33 -4.73 -14.34
CA ALA A 170 12.11 -5.60 -15.22
C ALA A 170 11.83 -5.36 -16.72
N MET A 171 10.71 -4.73 -17.03
CA MET A 171 10.30 -4.31 -18.38
C MET A 171 10.48 -2.81 -18.64
N ASP A 172 11.28 -2.12 -17.81
CA ASP A 172 11.59 -0.69 -17.90
C ASP A 172 10.37 0.23 -17.69
N VAL A 173 9.33 -0.23 -16.97
CA VAL A 173 8.20 0.60 -16.56
C VAL A 173 8.40 1.01 -15.11
N PRO A 174 8.47 2.33 -14.78
CA PRO A 174 8.50 2.77 -13.40
C PRO A 174 7.24 2.26 -12.69
N ALA A 175 7.43 1.61 -11.54
CA ALA A 175 6.34 1.07 -10.75
C ALA A 175 6.63 1.23 -9.27
N ARG A 176 5.59 1.56 -8.48
CA ARG A 176 5.70 1.85 -7.05
C ARG A 176 4.61 1.15 -6.25
N TYR A 177 4.88 0.99 -4.97
CA TYR A 177 3.95 0.41 -4.00
C TYR A 177 3.05 1.51 -3.43
N ALA A 178 1.78 1.22 -3.28
CA ALA A 178 0.83 2.09 -2.60
C ALA A 178 0.09 1.30 -1.52
N ALA A 179 0.25 1.69 -0.26
CA ALA A 179 -0.62 1.29 0.83
C ALA A 179 -1.88 2.16 0.81
N CYS A 180 -3.04 1.55 1.02
CA CYS A 180 -4.31 2.25 0.96
C CYS A 180 -5.38 1.65 1.87
N TYR A 181 -6.41 2.46 2.15
CA TYR A 181 -7.71 1.98 2.58
C TYR A 181 -8.51 1.58 1.34
N ALA A 182 -9.23 0.46 1.42
CA ALA A 182 -9.95 -0.12 0.29
C ALA A 182 -11.42 -0.38 0.66
N PRO A 183 -12.32 0.57 0.40
CA PRO A 183 -13.75 0.37 0.62
C PRO A 183 -14.27 -0.87 -0.11
N GLY A 184 -14.99 -1.73 0.63
CA GLY A 184 -15.56 -2.96 0.09
C GLY A 184 -14.63 -4.17 0.04
N LEU A 185 -13.41 -4.05 0.56
CA LEU A 185 -12.49 -5.19 0.69
C LEU A 185 -13.03 -6.23 1.69
N GLU A 186 -12.97 -7.52 1.34
CA GLU A 186 -13.37 -8.63 2.21
C GLU A 186 -12.32 -9.75 2.25
N PRO A 187 -11.82 -10.13 3.44
CA PRO A 187 -12.03 -9.46 4.73
C PRO A 187 -11.40 -8.07 4.76
N MET A 188 -12.00 -7.14 5.54
CA MET A 188 -11.52 -5.77 5.62
C MET A 188 -10.16 -5.69 6.33
N ASP A 189 -9.20 -5.02 5.70
CA ASP A 189 -7.83 -4.79 6.19
C ASP A 189 -7.23 -3.57 5.47
N PHE A 190 -6.01 -3.18 5.85
CA PHE A 190 -5.17 -2.37 4.98
C PHE A 190 -4.94 -3.11 3.66
N HIS A 191 -4.97 -2.37 2.58
CA HIS A 191 -4.74 -2.94 1.24
C HIS A 191 -3.45 -2.40 0.62
N ALA A 192 -2.91 -3.20 -0.28
CA ALA A 192 -1.70 -2.87 -1.01
C ALA A 192 -1.89 -3.11 -2.50
N VAL A 193 -1.49 -2.13 -3.30
CA VAL A 193 -1.55 -2.19 -4.75
C VAL A 193 -0.24 -1.69 -5.35
N ALA A 194 0.01 -2.03 -6.61
CA ALA A 194 1.02 -1.38 -7.41
C ALA A 194 0.45 -0.16 -8.12
N GLU A 195 1.30 0.81 -8.44
CA GLU A 195 1.04 1.83 -9.45
C GLU A 195 2.13 1.77 -10.52
N ALA A 196 1.73 1.89 -11.78
CA ALA A 196 2.61 1.93 -12.95
C ALA A 196 2.58 3.32 -13.58
N PHE A 197 3.75 3.84 -13.99
CA PHE A 197 3.83 5.08 -14.74
C PHE A 197 3.82 4.77 -16.24
N VAL A 198 2.73 5.13 -16.89
CA VAL A 198 2.56 4.99 -18.35
C VAL A 198 1.84 6.22 -18.89
N ASP A 199 2.14 6.59 -20.13
CA ASP A 199 1.51 7.72 -20.83
C ASP A 199 1.52 9.04 -20.02
N GLY A 200 2.58 9.25 -19.21
CA GLY A 200 2.78 10.47 -18.42
C GLY A 200 2.01 10.54 -17.10
N ALA A 201 1.42 9.44 -16.63
CA ALA A 201 0.68 9.41 -15.37
C ALA A 201 0.82 8.08 -14.60
N TRP A 202 0.50 8.11 -13.31
CA TRP A 202 0.47 6.93 -12.43
C TRP A 202 -0.90 6.29 -12.42
N TYR A 203 -0.96 4.98 -12.67
CA TYR A 203 -2.20 4.20 -12.67
C TYR A 203 -2.12 2.99 -11.76
N VAL A 204 -3.21 2.72 -11.06
CA VAL A 204 -3.35 1.59 -10.14
C VAL A 204 -3.37 0.27 -10.88
N VAL A 205 -2.61 -0.67 -10.37
CA VAL A 205 -2.59 -2.06 -10.80
C VAL A 205 -2.86 -2.94 -9.58
N ASP A 206 -4.11 -3.38 -9.43
CA ASP A 206 -4.50 -4.32 -8.39
C ASP A 206 -4.73 -5.71 -9.00
N ALA A 207 -3.70 -6.56 -8.92
CA ALA A 207 -3.77 -7.92 -9.44
C ALA A 207 -4.56 -8.88 -8.51
N THR A 208 -4.92 -8.46 -7.29
CA THR A 208 -5.81 -9.23 -6.41
C THR A 208 -7.26 -9.17 -6.87
N ARG A 209 -7.67 -8.04 -7.47
CA ARG A 209 -9.05 -7.75 -7.89
C ARG A 209 -10.07 -7.80 -6.75
N LEU A 210 -9.64 -7.54 -5.52
CA LEU A 210 -10.49 -7.64 -4.33
C LEU A 210 -11.22 -6.34 -4.00
N ALA A 211 -10.81 -5.20 -4.57
CA ALA A 211 -11.40 -3.89 -4.28
C ALA A 211 -11.62 -3.07 -5.56
N ASP A 212 -12.61 -2.18 -5.53
CA ASP A 212 -12.80 -1.18 -6.58
C ASP A 212 -11.67 -0.13 -6.51
N ARG A 213 -10.81 -0.11 -7.53
CA ARG A 213 -9.65 0.80 -7.61
C ARG A 213 -10.02 2.28 -7.55
N ARG A 214 -11.24 2.64 -7.94
CA ARG A 214 -11.76 4.02 -7.95
C ARG A 214 -12.09 4.52 -6.54
N SER A 215 -12.32 3.61 -5.59
CA SER A 215 -12.65 3.94 -4.20
C SER A 215 -11.44 4.01 -3.27
N LEU A 216 -10.27 3.54 -3.70
CA LEU A 216 -9.07 3.50 -2.89
C LEU A 216 -8.68 4.86 -2.34
N VAL A 217 -8.18 4.87 -1.09
CA VAL A 217 -7.66 6.07 -0.42
C VAL A 217 -6.22 5.82 0.01
N ARG A 218 -5.29 6.61 -0.52
CA ARG A 218 -3.85 6.45 -0.28
C ARG A 218 -3.48 6.70 1.18
N ILE A 219 -2.65 5.83 1.74
CA ILE A 219 -1.95 6.00 3.00
C ILE A 219 -0.50 6.40 2.72
N ALA A 220 0.21 5.59 1.94
CA ALA A 220 1.64 5.76 1.69
C ALA A 220 2.04 5.29 0.30
N THR A 221 3.16 5.82 -0.18
CA THR A 221 3.80 5.44 -1.44
C THR A 221 5.27 5.17 -1.21
N GLY A 222 5.80 4.09 -1.79
CA GLY A 222 7.20 3.73 -1.64
C GLY A 222 7.70 2.77 -2.71
N ARG A 223 8.94 2.33 -2.58
CA ARG A 223 9.56 1.39 -3.53
C ARG A 223 8.98 -0.02 -3.37
N ASP A 224 8.66 -0.39 -2.13
CA ASP A 224 8.02 -1.63 -1.72
C ASP A 224 7.45 -1.47 -0.30
N ALA A 225 6.98 -2.55 0.31
CA ALA A 225 6.37 -2.53 1.65
C ALA A 225 7.31 -2.08 2.77
N ALA A 226 8.64 -2.10 2.59
CA ALA A 226 9.57 -1.61 3.60
C ALA A 226 9.45 -0.08 3.78
N ASP A 227 9.13 0.64 2.71
CA ASP A 227 8.91 2.10 2.77
C ASP A 227 7.49 2.45 3.26
N CYS A 228 6.55 1.49 3.29
CA CYS A 228 5.12 1.70 3.55
C CYS A 228 4.58 0.86 4.72
N ALA A 229 5.42 0.42 5.64
CA ALA A 229 5.00 -0.37 6.79
C ALA A 229 4.07 0.44 7.71
N PHE A 230 2.87 -0.08 8.00
CA PHE A 230 1.89 0.60 8.87
C PHE A 230 2.41 0.83 10.30
N LEU A 231 3.33 -0.02 10.76
CA LEU A 231 4.03 0.09 12.04
C LEU A 231 5.50 -0.32 11.86
N SER A 232 6.40 0.53 12.33
CA SER A 232 7.80 0.22 12.55
C SER A 232 8.17 0.58 13.99
N TYR A 233 9.12 -0.15 14.60
CA TYR A 233 9.53 0.12 15.97
C TYR A 233 10.99 -0.23 16.21
N HIS A 234 11.59 0.45 17.20
CA HIS A 234 12.98 0.26 17.58
C HIS A 234 13.15 0.30 19.11
N GLY A 235 14.08 -0.45 19.62
CA GLY A 235 14.51 -0.40 21.03
C GLY A 235 13.74 -1.29 21.99
N GLY A 236 12.76 -2.09 21.54
CA GLY A 236 12.01 -2.98 22.41
C GLY A 236 11.23 -4.04 21.63
N ASN A 237 10.40 -4.79 22.33
CA ASN A 237 9.48 -5.75 21.74
C ASN A 237 8.06 -5.19 21.69
N VAL A 238 7.37 -5.40 20.59
CA VAL A 238 5.98 -4.98 20.37
C VAL A 238 5.17 -6.18 19.91
N VAL A 239 4.07 -6.45 20.58
CA VAL A 239 3.09 -7.45 20.18
C VAL A 239 1.84 -6.71 19.68
N LEU A 240 1.42 -6.98 18.47
CA LEU A 240 0.14 -6.52 17.92
C LEU A 240 -0.94 -7.50 18.37
N GLU A 241 -1.73 -7.12 19.37
CA GLU A 241 -2.77 -7.96 19.95
C GLU A 241 -4.05 -7.96 19.08
N ARG A 242 -4.40 -6.80 18.53
CA ARG A 242 -5.57 -6.64 17.70
C ARG A 242 -5.36 -5.52 16.67
N MET A 243 -5.88 -5.74 15.48
CA MET A 243 -6.02 -4.71 14.46
C MET A 243 -7.42 -4.79 13.84
N THR A 244 -8.09 -3.67 13.76
CA THR A 244 -9.37 -3.53 13.08
C THR A 244 -9.30 -2.36 12.13
N VAL A 245 -9.54 -2.61 10.86
CA VAL A 245 -9.59 -1.59 9.82
C VAL A 245 -10.99 -1.57 9.24
N THR A 246 -11.53 -0.38 8.98
CA THR A 246 -12.75 -0.23 8.20
C THR A 246 -12.57 0.80 7.10
N ALA A 247 -13.20 0.57 5.97
CA ALA A 247 -13.26 1.53 4.88
C ALA A 247 -14.61 1.40 4.17
N GLU A 248 -15.32 2.51 4.07
CA GLU A 248 -16.63 2.57 3.45
C GLU A 248 -16.67 3.70 2.41
N ALA A 249 -17.32 3.45 1.29
CA ALA A 249 -17.68 4.46 0.32
C ALA A 249 -19.20 4.43 0.13
N SER A 250 -19.85 5.60 0.05
CA SER A 250 -21.27 5.65 -0.31
C SER A 250 -21.40 5.07 -1.72
N THR A 251 -22.18 4.02 -1.87
CA THR A 251 -22.46 3.39 -3.17
C THR A 251 -23.54 4.18 -3.89
N ASP A 252 -23.17 5.15 -4.72
CA ASP A 252 -23.97 5.36 -5.91
C ASP A 252 -23.68 4.19 -6.85
N ALA A 253 -24.72 3.56 -7.40
CA ALA A 253 -24.62 2.33 -8.20
C ALA A 253 -23.71 2.53 -9.44
N ALA A 254 -22.41 2.56 -9.21
CA ALA A 254 -21.41 2.55 -10.27
C ALA A 254 -21.24 1.10 -10.76
N GLU A 255 -21.01 0.93 -12.05
CA GLU A 255 -20.66 -0.38 -12.58
C GLU A 255 -19.41 -0.94 -11.86
N PRO A 256 -19.33 -2.26 -11.66
CA PRO A 256 -18.13 -2.89 -11.07
C PRO A 256 -16.86 -2.46 -11.81
N ASP A 257 -15.75 -2.38 -11.06
CA ASP A 257 -14.44 -2.13 -11.67
C ASP A 257 -14.05 -3.31 -12.60
N ASP A 258 -13.79 -3.03 -13.86
CA ASP A 258 -13.39 -4.02 -14.86
C ASP A 258 -11.93 -4.48 -14.72
N HIS A 259 -11.14 -3.81 -13.88
CA HIS A 259 -9.70 -3.99 -13.70
C HIS A 259 -8.86 -3.86 -14.99
N VAL A 260 -9.43 -3.29 -16.05
CA VAL A 260 -8.79 -3.06 -17.36
C VAL A 260 -8.57 -1.57 -17.62
N ALA A 261 -9.56 -0.75 -17.31
CA ALA A 261 -9.47 0.70 -17.46
C ALA A 261 -8.35 1.30 -16.62
N LEU A 262 -7.72 2.35 -17.12
CA LEU A 262 -6.70 3.10 -16.37
C LEU A 262 -7.37 3.93 -15.27
N VAL A 263 -7.00 3.69 -14.03
CA VAL A 263 -7.52 4.36 -12.83
C VAL A 263 -6.37 4.89 -12.00
N SER A 264 -6.44 6.15 -11.57
CA SER A 264 -5.49 6.73 -10.61
C SER A 264 -6.10 6.77 -9.21
N ILE A 265 -5.29 6.51 -8.17
CA ILE A 265 -5.67 6.84 -6.78
C ILE A 265 -5.52 8.36 -6.66
N ALA A 266 -6.61 9.00 -6.42
CA ALA A 266 -6.65 10.45 -6.32
C ALA A 266 -7.43 10.88 -5.07
#